data_0bdb794348f561fcc7bda0e77b0c06a6
#
_entry.id   0bdb794348f561fcc7bda0e77b0c06a6
#
_cell.length_a   1.000
_cell.length_b   1.000
_cell.length_c   1.000
_cell.angle_alpha   90.00
_cell.angle_beta   90.00
_cell.angle_gamma   90.00
#
_symmetry.space_group_name_H-M   'P 1'
#
loop_
_entity.id
_entity.type
_entity.pdbx_description
1 polymer ?
#
loop_
_entity_poly.entity_id
_entity_poly.type
_entity_poly.pdbx_seq_one_letter_code
_entity_poly.pdbx_strand_id
1 'polypeptide(L)'
;MIASVDGYQEKGLFFPRQSEHTEHTPSKQSSASLPYRILLVEDDGTTRQLLRNILENYPDIEIVGQAGDGKEAVALAIEHKPDVILMDIGLPHLDGIGATHCIKSICPRTVVICLTGHFSPELYSAMRTAGAAAFVCKSQVLAIHEMIMCALGNWSDCP
;
A
#
# COMPACT_ATOMS: atom_id res chain seq x y z
N MET A 1 -22.47 -20.85 -12.76
CA MET A 1 -21.52 -20.06 -13.56
C MET A 1 -20.47 -19.50 -12.60
N ILE A 2 -19.31 -20.12 -12.56
CA ILE A 2 -18.21 -19.68 -11.69
C ILE A 2 -17.51 -18.56 -12.46
N ALA A 3 -17.60 -17.32 -11.95
CA ALA A 3 -16.83 -16.20 -12.49
C ALA A 3 -15.35 -16.52 -12.30
N SER A 4 -14.63 -16.71 -13.37
CA SER A 4 -13.18 -16.87 -13.40
C SER A 4 -12.56 -15.61 -12.78
N VAL A 5 -11.93 -15.76 -11.62
CA VAL A 5 -11.12 -14.68 -11.03
C VAL A 5 -9.76 -14.74 -11.75
N ASP A 6 -9.74 -14.23 -12.99
CA ASP A 6 -8.50 -14.05 -13.72
C ASP A 6 -7.64 -13.01 -13.01
N GLY A 7 -6.61 -13.46 -12.33
CA GLY A 7 -5.68 -12.57 -11.63
C GLY A 7 -4.92 -13.15 -10.46
N TYR A 8 -5.14 -14.41 -10.11
CA TYR A 8 -4.33 -15.10 -9.12
C TYR A 8 -2.99 -15.51 -9.73
N GLN A 9 -1.94 -14.76 -9.44
CA GLN A 9 -0.58 -15.27 -9.64
C GLN A 9 -0.07 -15.87 -8.33
N GLU A 10 0.56 -17.03 -8.42
CA GLU A 10 1.05 -17.86 -7.31
C GLU A 10 2.10 -17.19 -6.39
N LYS A 11 2.38 -15.91 -6.59
CA LYS A 11 3.39 -15.15 -5.83
C LYS A 11 2.82 -14.14 -4.83
N GLY A 12 1.51 -14.16 -4.55
CA GLY A 12 0.89 -13.32 -3.52
C GLY A 12 0.90 -11.82 -3.79
N LEU A 13 1.24 -11.42 -4.99
CA LEU A 13 1.30 -10.05 -5.48
C LEU A 13 0.13 -9.83 -6.42
N PHE A 14 -0.82 -9.01 -6.03
CA PHE A 14 -1.94 -8.67 -6.90
C PHE A 14 -2.01 -7.17 -7.15
N PHE A 15 -1.88 -6.81 -8.44
CA PHE A 15 -2.21 -5.48 -8.95
C PHE A 15 -3.48 -5.56 -9.78
N PRO A 16 -4.49 -4.70 -9.56
CA PRO A 16 -5.61 -4.60 -10.48
C PRO A 16 -5.10 -4.10 -11.83
N ARG A 17 -5.43 -4.80 -12.91
CA ARG A 17 -5.21 -4.28 -14.26
C ARG A 17 -5.93 -2.94 -14.37
N GLN A 18 -5.17 -1.87 -14.55
CA GLN A 18 -5.73 -0.61 -14.99
C GLN A 18 -6.12 -0.77 -16.47
N SER A 19 -7.38 -0.46 -16.79
CA SER A 19 -7.83 -0.34 -18.18
C SER A 19 -6.97 0.70 -18.90
N GLU A 20 -6.47 0.28 -20.05
CA GLU A 20 -5.59 1.03 -20.93
C GLU A 20 -6.10 2.45 -21.18
N HIS A 21 -5.27 3.44 -20.93
CA HIS A 21 -4.96 4.58 -21.80
C HIS A 21 -4.14 5.62 -21.03
N THR A 22 -2.84 5.66 -21.25
CA THR A 22 -2.07 6.81 -21.71
C THR A 22 -0.57 6.47 -21.69
N GLU A 23 0.04 6.57 -22.85
CA GLU A 23 1.48 6.54 -23.04
C GLU A 23 2.11 7.67 -22.23
N HIS A 24 2.87 7.31 -21.16
CA HIS A 24 3.82 8.21 -20.55
C HIS A 24 5.18 7.53 -20.56
N THR A 25 5.99 7.93 -21.51
CA THR A 25 7.43 7.64 -21.55
C THR A 25 8.10 8.25 -20.32
N PRO A 26 8.74 7.46 -19.44
CA PRO A 26 9.54 8.01 -18.35
C PRO A 26 10.86 8.53 -18.95
N SER A 27 10.99 9.84 -19.07
CA SER A 27 12.27 10.47 -19.31
C SER A 27 13.17 10.28 -18.08
N LYS A 28 14.25 9.51 -18.25
CA LYS A 28 15.38 9.50 -17.32
C LYS A 28 15.92 10.92 -17.20
N GLN A 29 15.62 11.57 -16.09
CA GLN A 29 16.41 12.72 -15.64
C GLN A 29 16.78 12.49 -14.18
N SER A 30 18.08 12.38 -13.91
CA SER A 30 18.66 12.39 -12.59
C SER A 30 18.57 13.80 -12.01
N SER A 31 17.43 14.13 -11.46
CA SER A 31 17.29 15.13 -10.42
C SER A 31 17.07 14.35 -9.13
N ALA A 32 17.72 14.74 -8.03
CA ALA A 32 17.49 14.15 -6.73
C ALA A 32 15.99 14.31 -6.40
N SER A 33 15.20 13.29 -6.72
CA SER A 33 13.78 13.27 -6.38
C SER A 33 13.68 13.16 -4.86
N LEU A 34 12.75 13.92 -4.27
CA LEU A 34 12.45 13.80 -2.85
C LEU A 34 12.02 12.36 -2.54
N PRO A 35 12.37 11.83 -1.36
CA PRO A 35 11.95 10.49 -0.98
C PRO A 35 10.43 10.39 -0.88
N TYR A 36 9.88 9.22 -1.19
CA TYR A 36 8.47 8.93 -1.01
C TYR A 36 8.13 8.83 0.47
N ARG A 37 7.10 9.55 0.86
CA ARG A 37 6.66 9.67 2.25
C ARG A 37 5.68 8.55 2.58
N ILE A 38 6.08 7.68 3.49
CA ILE A 38 5.35 6.46 3.85
C ILE A 38 4.78 6.57 5.26
N LEU A 39 3.50 6.24 5.43
CA LEU A 39 2.88 6.00 6.72
C LEU A 39 2.73 4.49 6.94
N LEU A 40 3.25 3.98 8.05
CA LEU A 40 3.10 2.58 8.45
C LEU A 40 1.90 2.43 9.39
N VAL A 41 0.98 1.53 9.06
CA VAL A 41 -0.20 1.23 9.89
C VAL A 41 -0.27 -0.26 10.17
N GLU A 42 0.09 -0.65 11.39
CA GLU A 42 0.21 -2.03 11.85
C GLU A 42 0.09 -2.05 13.37
N ASP A 43 -0.80 -2.84 13.95
CA ASP A 43 -0.99 -2.90 15.40
C ASP A 43 0.09 -3.74 16.10
N ASP A 44 0.61 -4.79 15.44
CA ASP A 44 1.71 -5.57 15.98
C ASP A 44 3.04 -4.81 15.92
N GLY A 45 3.56 -4.48 17.10
CA GLY A 45 4.81 -3.70 17.23
C GLY A 45 6.02 -4.37 16.60
N THR A 46 6.08 -5.71 16.60
CA THR A 46 7.20 -6.47 16.01
C THR A 46 7.16 -6.40 14.49
N THR A 47 5.99 -6.61 13.91
CA THR A 47 5.78 -6.49 12.46
C THR A 47 6.03 -5.06 11.98
N ARG A 48 5.54 -4.07 12.72
CA ARG A 48 5.76 -2.66 12.41
C ARG A 48 7.24 -2.29 12.43
N GLN A 49 7.98 -2.77 13.43
CA GLN A 49 9.42 -2.55 13.50
C GLN A 49 10.19 -3.24 12.38
N LEU A 50 9.78 -4.46 12.00
CA LEU A 50 10.37 -5.18 10.87
C LEU A 50 10.18 -4.41 9.56
N LEU A 51 8.95 -3.95 9.27
CA LEU A 51 8.65 -3.14 8.09
C LEU A 51 9.49 -1.86 8.06
N ARG A 52 9.57 -1.18 9.20
CA ARG A 52 10.41 0.00 9.35
C ARG A 52 11.87 -0.29 9.00
N ASN A 53 12.46 -1.32 9.63
CA ASN A 53 13.86 -1.68 9.40
C ASN A 53 14.13 -2.02 7.93
N ILE A 54 13.20 -2.67 7.26
CA ILE A 54 13.34 -2.98 5.82
C ILE A 54 13.33 -1.69 5.00
N LEU A 55 12.36 -0.82 5.23
CA LEU A 55 12.16 0.39 4.42
C LEU A 55 13.24 1.45 4.65
N GLU A 56 13.78 1.57 5.85
CA GLU A 56 14.87 2.52 6.17
C GLU A 56 16.19 2.21 5.43
N ASN A 57 16.32 1.03 4.81
CA ASN A 57 17.47 0.72 3.96
C ASN A 57 17.39 1.36 2.55
N TYR A 58 16.26 1.92 2.18
CA TYR A 58 16.04 2.51 0.86
C TYR A 58 16.08 4.05 0.93
N PRO A 59 17.05 4.70 0.23
CA PRO A 59 17.24 6.15 0.31
C PRO A 59 16.12 6.95 -0.36
N ASP A 60 15.30 6.31 -1.17
CA ASP A 60 14.12 6.87 -1.85
C ASP A 60 12.84 6.78 -1.01
N ILE A 61 12.95 6.34 0.26
CA ILE A 61 11.83 6.21 1.19
C ILE A 61 12.08 7.02 2.47
N GLU A 62 11.04 7.73 2.92
CA GLU A 62 10.97 8.41 4.21
C GLU A 62 9.74 7.94 4.98
N ILE A 63 9.92 7.38 6.17
CA ILE A 63 8.80 7.03 7.05
C ILE A 63 8.38 8.27 7.83
N VAL A 64 7.21 8.82 7.51
CA VAL A 64 6.70 10.06 8.10
C VAL A 64 5.84 9.85 9.33
N GLY A 65 5.41 8.62 9.59
CA GLY A 65 4.60 8.29 10.76
C GLY A 65 4.36 6.81 10.91
N GLN A 66 3.89 6.42 12.10
CA GLN A 66 3.50 5.06 12.41
C GLN A 66 2.21 5.10 13.22
N ALA A 67 1.27 4.21 12.93
CA ALA A 67 0.00 4.07 13.64
C ALA A 67 -0.25 2.62 14.06
N GLY A 68 -0.86 2.44 15.22
CA GLY A 68 -1.28 1.13 15.73
C GLY A 68 -2.77 0.86 15.58
N ASP A 69 -3.56 1.83 15.14
CA ASP A 69 -4.99 1.68 14.87
C ASP A 69 -5.47 2.56 13.72
N GLY A 70 -6.68 2.27 13.23
CA GLY A 70 -7.24 2.96 12.06
C GLY A 70 -7.60 4.42 12.31
N LYS A 71 -7.94 4.82 13.54
CA LYS A 71 -8.26 6.22 13.86
C LYS A 71 -6.99 7.06 13.87
N GLU A 72 -5.94 6.55 14.47
CA GLU A 72 -4.62 7.17 14.44
C GLU A 72 -4.10 7.28 13.01
N ALA A 73 -4.29 6.23 12.19
CA ALA A 73 -3.93 6.24 10.78
C ALA A 73 -4.59 7.37 9.99
N VAL A 74 -5.90 7.58 10.20
CA VAL A 74 -6.64 8.68 9.55
C VAL A 74 -6.09 10.04 9.99
N ALA A 75 -5.85 10.23 11.29
CA ALA A 75 -5.32 11.49 11.83
C ALA A 75 -3.93 11.81 11.24
N LEU A 76 -3.01 10.83 11.23
CA LEU A 76 -1.66 10.99 10.69
C LEU A 76 -1.65 11.16 9.17
N ALA A 77 -2.60 10.54 8.45
CA ALA A 77 -2.74 10.74 7.01
C ALA A 77 -3.14 12.18 6.67
N ILE A 78 -4.01 12.79 7.46
CA ILE A 78 -4.40 14.20 7.31
C ILE A 78 -3.22 15.14 7.60
N GLU A 79 -2.51 14.87 8.69
CA GLU A 79 -1.40 15.69 9.15
C GLU A 79 -0.20 15.64 8.20
N HIS A 80 0.23 14.43 7.83
CA HIS A 80 1.45 14.23 7.08
C HIS A 80 1.26 14.17 5.57
N LYS A 81 0.03 13.90 5.08
CA LYS A 81 -0.27 13.74 3.64
C LYS A 81 0.74 12.82 2.94
N PRO A 82 0.87 11.57 3.38
CA PRO A 82 1.85 10.64 2.82
C PRO A 82 1.56 10.32 1.36
N ASP A 83 2.60 9.94 0.61
CA ASP A 83 2.45 9.43 -0.75
C ASP A 83 1.86 8.03 -0.74
N VAL A 84 2.32 7.20 0.21
CA VAL A 84 1.88 5.81 0.37
C VAL A 84 1.54 5.52 1.83
N ILE A 85 0.51 4.71 2.02
CA ILE A 85 0.18 4.10 3.32
C ILE A 85 0.26 2.60 3.18
N LEU A 86 1.06 1.96 4.04
CA LEU A 86 1.02 0.52 4.23
C LEU A 86 -0.01 0.25 5.32
N MET A 87 -1.14 -0.36 4.94
CA MET A 87 -2.32 -0.50 5.80
C MET A 87 -2.59 -1.95 6.16
N ASP A 88 -2.40 -2.32 7.42
CA ASP A 88 -2.91 -3.60 7.91
C ASP A 88 -4.45 -3.60 7.92
N ILE A 89 -5.04 -4.77 7.62
CA ILE A 89 -6.50 -4.94 7.65
C ILE A 89 -7.00 -5.11 9.08
N GLY A 90 -6.29 -5.88 9.89
CA GLY A 90 -6.72 -6.35 11.20
C GLY A 90 -6.52 -5.35 12.35
N LEU A 91 -6.79 -4.06 12.14
CA LEU A 91 -6.55 -3.02 13.14
C LEU A 91 -7.64 -2.95 14.20
N PRO A 92 -7.31 -2.58 15.45
CA PRO A 92 -8.29 -2.28 16.48
C PRO A 92 -9.00 -0.93 16.25
N HIS A 93 -10.13 -0.71 16.91
CA HIS A 93 -10.99 0.48 16.92
C HIS A 93 -11.64 0.81 15.57
N LEU A 94 -10.86 1.11 14.57
CA LEU A 94 -11.27 1.26 13.18
C LEU A 94 -10.39 0.34 12.34
N ASP A 95 -10.98 -0.63 11.68
CA ASP A 95 -10.25 -1.58 10.85
C ASP A 95 -9.62 -0.93 9.60
N GLY A 96 -8.71 -1.63 8.94
CA GLY A 96 -8.00 -1.11 7.78
C GLY A 96 -8.91 -0.78 6.59
N ILE A 97 -10.06 -1.46 6.45
CA ILE A 97 -11.04 -1.17 5.39
C ILE A 97 -11.69 0.19 5.64
N GLY A 98 -12.24 0.39 6.85
CA GLY A 98 -12.85 1.64 7.25
C GLY A 98 -11.87 2.81 7.22
N ALA A 99 -10.63 2.60 7.72
CA ALA A 99 -9.57 3.60 7.68
C ALA A 99 -9.22 3.99 6.23
N THR A 100 -9.07 3.00 5.34
CA THR A 100 -8.80 3.24 3.91
C THR A 100 -9.89 4.07 3.26
N HIS A 101 -11.16 3.72 3.51
CA HIS A 101 -12.30 4.48 2.99
C HIS A 101 -12.28 5.94 3.44
N CYS A 102 -12.04 6.19 4.72
CA CYS A 102 -11.92 7.55 5.26
C CYS A 102 -10.75 8.31 4.63
N ILE A 103 -9.58 7.68 4.58
CA ILE A 103 -8.37 8.29 4.01
C ILE A 103 -8.56 8.64 2.54
N LYS A 104 -9.12 7.73 1.74
CA LYS A 104 -9.35 7.97 0.31
C LYS A 104 -10.36 9.08 0.04
N SER A 105 -11.30 9.30 0.95
CA SER A 105 -12.25 10.42 0.87
C SER A 105 -11.58 11.79 1.12
N ILE A 106 -10.57 11.83 2.00
CA ILE A 106 -9.91 13.07 2.44
C ILE A 106 -8.61 13.31 1.64
N CYS A 107 -7.84 12.26 1.43
CA CYS A 107 -6.55 12.27 0.74
C CYS A 107 -6.59 11.37 -0.51
N PRO A 108 -7.32 11.73 -1.57
CA PRO A 108 -7.57 10.84 -2.72
C PRO A 108 -6.31 10.46 -3.51
N ARG A 109 -5.25 11.26 -3.44
CA ARG A 109 -3.98 10.99 -4.11
C ARG A 109 -3.06 10.03 -3.35
N THR A 110 -3.28 9.85 -2.06
CA THR A 110 -2.49 8.89 -1.27
C THR A 110 -2.74 7.47 -1.77
N VAL A 111 -1.69 6.74 -2.07
CA VAL A 111 -1.74 5.34 -2.48
C VAL A 111 -1.84 4.47 -1.24
N VAL A 112 -2.86 3.63 -1.13
CA VAL A 112 -3.00 2.69 -0.02
C VAL A 112 -2.65 1.28 -0.50
N ILE A 113 -1.65 0.68 0.13
CA ILE A 113 -1.24 -0.71 -0.08
C ILE A 113 -1.68 -1.52 1.13
N CYS A 114 -2.51 -2.50 0.90
CA CYS A 114 -3.03 -3.37 1.94
C CYS A 114 -1.99 -4.42 2.35
N LEU A 115 -1.75 -4.54 3.65
CA LEU A 115 -0.99 -5.64 4.24
C LEU A 115 -1.97 -6.67 4.81
N THR A 116 -1.76 -7.95 4.50
CA THR A 116 -2.62 -9.02 5.02
C THR A 116 -1.81 -10.26 5.38
N GLY A 117 -2.12 -10.86 6.51
CA GLY A 117 -1.61 -12.19 6.88
C GLY A 117 -2.38 -13.33 6.23
N HIS A 118 -3.61 -13.06 5.81
CA HIS A 118 -4.49 -14.03 5.17
C HIS A 118 -5.27 -13.38 4.03
N PHE A 119 -5.31 -14.04 2.90
CA PHE A 119 -5.99 -13.55 1.71
C PHE A 119 -7.35 -14.23 1.55
N SER A 120 -8.43 -13.45 1.40
CA SER A 120 -9.74 -13.95 0.98
C SER A 120 -10.32 -13.07 -0.12
N PRO A 121 -11.14 -13.64 -1.03
CA PRO A 121 -11.79 -12.85 -2.09
C PRO A 121 -12.68 -11.73 -1.55
N GLU A 122 -13.36 -11.96 -0.43
CA GLU A 122 -14.25 -10.99 0.23
C GLU A 122 -13.44 -9.80 0.76
N LEU A 123 -12.34 -10.10 1.44
CA LEU A 123 -11.46 -9.09 2.01
C LEU A 123 -10.80 -8.23 0.91
N TYR A 124 -10.36 -8.90 -0.16
CA TYR A 124 -9.84 -8.23 -1.34
C TYR A 124 -10.87 -7.28 -1.97
N SER A 125 -12.11 -7.77 -2.18
CA SER A 125 -13.18 -6.97 -2.75
C SER A 125 -13.50 -5.74 -1.88
N ALA A 126 -13.59 -5.93 -0.56
CA ALA A 126 -13.86 -4.87 0.39
C ALA A 126 -12.77 -3.79 0.40
N MET A 127 -11.50 -4.19 0.43
CA MET A 127 -10.38 -3.25 0.39
C MET A 127 -10.26 -2.51 -0.94
N ARG A 128 -10.51 -3.19 -2.07
CA ARG A 128 -10.57 -2.52 -3.38
C ARG A 128 -11.68 -1.48 -3.43
N THR A 129 -12.86 -1.83 -2.94
CA THR A 129 -14.00 -0.91 -2.87
C THR A 129 -13.68 0.29 -1.98
N ALA A 130 -12.95 0.08 -0.88
CA ALA A 130 -12.46 1.15 -0.02
C ALA A 130 -11.40 2.05 -0.68
N GLY A 131 -10.76 1.60 -1.77
CA GLY A 131 -9.81 2.38 -2.55
C GLY A 131 -8.34 1.94 -2.44
N ALA A 132 -8.07 0.72 -1.93
CA ALA A 132 -6.71 0.18 -1.94
C ALA A 132 -6.21 -0.05 -3.37
N ALA A 133 -4.96 0.34 -3.62
CA ALA A 133 -4.31 0.23 -4.93
C ALA A 133 -3.61 -1.12 -5.13
N ALA A 134 -3.08 -1.71 -4.06
CA ALA A 134 -2.35 -2.97 -4.11
C ALA A 134 -2.49 -3.76 -2.81
N PHE A 135 -2.06 -5.03 -2.85
CA PHE A 135 -2.12 -5.98 -1.74
C PHE A 135 -0.78 -6.69 -1.60
N VAL A 136 -0.31 -6.83 -0.38
CA VAL A 136 0.91 -7.55 -0.04
C VAL A 136 0.62 -8.52 1.08
N CYS A 137 1.01 -9.78 0.89
CA CYS A 137 0.99 -10.76 1.98
C CYS A 137 2.12 -10.44 2.97
N LYS A 138 1.83 -10.46 4.28
CA LYS A 138 2.84 -10.22 5.34
C LYS A 138 4.01 -11.22 5.28
N SER A 139 3.84 -12.38 4.68
CA SER A 139 4.94 -13.33 4.41
C SER A 139 5.91 -12.87 3.32
N GLN A 140 5.56 -11.85 2.55
CA GLN A 140 6.34 -11.34 1.42
C GLN A 140 6.83 -9.91 1.62
N VAL A 141 6.92 -9.45 2.87
CA VAL A 141 7.34 -8.07 3.21
C VAL A 141 8.75 -7.71 2.74
N LEU A 142 9.59 -8.70 2.41
CA LEU A 142 10.92 -8.43 1.84
C LEU A 142 10.85 -7.80 0.44
N ALA A 143 9.74 -7.99 -0.29
CA ALA A 143 9.50 -7.38 -1.59
C ALA A 143 8.70 -6.06 -1.49
N ILE A 144 8.54 -5.51 -0.29
CA ILE A 144 7.65 -4.35 -0.06
C ILE A 144 8.10 -3.10 -0.82
N HIS A 145 9.40 -2.89 -0.98
CA HIS A 145 9.92 -1.75 -1.73
C HIS A 145 9.50 -1.80 -3.20
N GLU A 146 9.71 -2.95 -3.88
CA GLU A 146 9.30 -3.17 -5.27
C GLU A 146 7.78 -2.96 -5.42
N MET A 147 7.01 -3.41 -4.45
CA MET A 147 5.55 -3.24 -4.43
C MET A 147 5.14 -1.78 -4.36
N ILE A 148 5.81 -1.00 -3.51
CA ILE A 148 5.59 0.44 -3.39
C ILE A 148 5.90 1.13 -4.72
N MET A 149 7.05 0.82 -5.33
CA MET A 149 7.46 1.40 -6.61
C MET A 149 6.48 1.05 -7.73
N CYS A 150 6.01 -0.20 -7.78
CA CYS A 150 4.95 -0.63 -8.71
C CYS A 150 3.66 0.16 -8.51
N ALA A 151 3.18 0.26 -7.28
CA ALA A 151 1.93 0.95 -6.97
C ALA A 151 1.98 2.45 -7.30
N LEU A 152 3.18 3.05 -7.27
CA LEU A 152 3.44 4.43 -7.67
C LEU A 152 3.65 4.61 -9.18
N GLY A 153 3.67 3.52 -9.96
CA GLY A 153 3.90 3.55 -11.41
C GLY A 153 5.35 3.79 -11.81
N ASN A 154 6.31 3.59 -10.90
CA ASN A 154 7.74 3.86 -11.13
C ASN A 154 8.55 2.62 -11.54
N TRP A 155 7.90 1.49 -11.76
CA TRP A 155 8.53 0.23 -12.12
C TRP A 155 7.96 -0.30 -13.43
N SER A 156 8.81 -0.44 -14.45
CA SER A 156 8.41 -0.91 -15.79
C SER A 156 8.13 -2.42 -15.87
N ASP A 157 8.64 -3.19 -14.90
CA ASP A 157 8.55 -4.65 -14.85
C ASP A 157 7.76 -5.13 -13.63
N CYS A 158 6.59 -4.52 -13.38
CA CYS A 158 5.65 -4.99 -12.35
C CYS A 158 5.32 -6.47 -12.62
N PRO A 159 5.53 -7.37 -11.64
CA PRO A 159 5.25 -8.80 -11.79
C PRO A 159 3.75 -9.10 -11.96
#